data_b457ab5e881ae661dfff3bcb0ad61dad
#
_entry.id   b457ab5e881ae661dfff3bcb0ad61dad
#
_cell.length_a   1.000
_cell.length_b   1.000
_cell.length_c   1.000
_cell.angle_alpha   90.00
_cell.angle_beta   90.00
_cell.angle_gamma   90.00
#
_symmetry.space_group_name_H-M   'P 1'
#
loop_
_entity.id
_entity.type
_entity.pdbx_description
1 polymer ?
#
loop_
_entity_poly.entity_id
_entity_poly.type
_entity_poly.pdbx_seq_one_letter_code
_entity_poly.pdbx_strand_id
1 'polypeptide(L)'
;MGNGVVDLTNIVYVGNDKWCKCLESILGVKGLTIIHVFIPKDSVVLRQICLSNGLSYTITQNVNDNYEDIVNLDFELFVVMGHPFLLKKRLLTIADGIGFHPSMLPKRRGRAPINWAIIDGLEEIGVTIFHLDEGVDSGNIIFQHSLPIDYNDTAKILVNKISDLLVDNLTNILLDWPDVPSTPQINEEVSYTRKRIPSDGEISREMSASEAARLVRALNGPYPSAYIVMDNGDKLYINEASEYEFD
;
A
#
# COMPACT_ATOMS: atom_id res chain seq x y z
N MET A 1 -20.58 -35.92 13.38
CA MET A 1 -19.46 -35.38 12.60
C MET A 1 -20.09 -34.42 11.61
N GLY A 2 -20.12 -33.15 11.95
CA GLY A 2 -20.67 -32.12 11.10
C GLY A 2 -19.70 -31.88 9.93
N ASN A 3 -20.15 -32.11 8.71
CA ASN A 3 -19.52 -31.56 7.52
C ASN A 3 -19.71 -30.05 7.60
N GLY A 4 -18.77 -29.34 8.22
CA GLY A 4 -18.73 -27.88 8.13
C GLY A 4 -18.51 -27.53 6.67
N VAL A 5 -19.52 -26.97 6.04
CA VAL A 5 -19.36 -26.23 4.79
C VAL A 5 -18.37 -25.13 5.13
N VAL A 6 -17.17 -25.18 4.57
CA VAL A 6 -16.25 -24.07 4.66
C VAL A 6 -16.84 -23.03 3.71
N ASP A 7 -17.39 -21.95 4.26
CA ASP A 7 -17.85 -20.84 3.45
C ASP A 7 -16.65 -20.32 2.67
N LEU A 8 -16.78 -20.28 1.34
CA LEU A 8 -15.73 -19.81 0.45
C LEU A 8 -15.87 -18.31 0.31
N THR A 9 -14.84 -17.54 0.65
CA THR A 9 -14.80 -16.11 0.37
C THR A 9 -14.23 -15.88 -1.03
N ASN A 10 -15.09 -15.44 -1.95
CA ASN A 10 -14.72 -15.08 -3.31
C ASN A 10 -14.19 -13.65 -3.36
N ILE A 11 -13.00 -13.47 -3.86
CA ILE A 11 -12.24 -12.22 -3.78
C ILE A 11 -11.98 -11.64 -5.16
N VAL A 12 -12.24 -10.36 -5.34
CA VAL A 12 -11.66 -9.54 -6.39
C VAL A 12 -10.46 -8.78 -5.83
N TYR A 13 -9.27 -9.11 -6.32
CA TYR A 13 -8.02 -8.49 -5.89
C TYR A 13 -7.66 -7.30 -6.79
N VAL A 14 -7.27 -6.17 -6.17
CA VAL A 14 -6.81 -4.97 -6.86
C VAL A 14 -5.45 -4.58 -6.30
N GLY A 15 -4.38 -4.62 -7.08
CA GLY A 15 -3.05 -4.38 -6.54
C GLY A 15 -2.01 -3.95 -7.55
N ASN A 16 -0.77 -3.78 -7.07
CA ASN A 16 0.41 -3.49 -7.89
C ASN A 16 1.62 -4.31 -7.40
N ASP A 17 2.70 -4.30 -8.19
CA ASP A 17 3.89 -5.12 -7.94
C ASP A 17 4.56 -4.90 -6.57
N LYS A 18 4.39 -3.72 -5.97
CA LYS A 18 4.93 -3.43 -4.64
C LYS A 18 4.41 -4.38 -3.56
N TRP A 19 3.17 -4.83 -3.71
CA TRP A 19 2.43 -5.61 -2.73
C TRP A 19 2.07 -7.01 -3.25
N CYS A 20 2.82 -7.50 -4.24
CA CYS A 20 2.57 -8.79 -4.88
C CYS A 20 2.59 -9.99 -3.90
N LYS A 21 3.40 -9.91 -2.84
CA LYS A 21 3.42 -10.93 -1.78
C LYS A 21 2.05 -11.13 -1.11
N CYS A 22 1.22 -10.06 -1.03
CA CYS A 22 -0.13 -10.17 -0.46
C CYS A 22 -1.04 -11.04 -1.33
N LEU A 23 -0.95 -10.97 -2.67
CA LEU A 23 -1.68 -11.88 -3.54
C LEU A 23 -1.15 -13.31 -3.38
N GLU A 24 0.18 -13.50 -3.39
CA GLU A 24 0.79 -14.83 -3.24
C GLU A 24 0.40 -15.50 -1.92
N SER A 25 0.32 -14.76 -0.82
CA SER A 25 -0.01 -15.31 0.51
C SER A 25 -1.42 -15.89 0.63
N ILE A 26 -2.33 -15.46 -0.23
CA ILE A 26 -3.74 -15.94 -0.21
C ILE A 26 -4.03 -16.98 -1.27
N LEU A 27 -3.09 -17.24 -2.19
CA LEU A 27 -3.24 -18.28 -3.21
C LEU A 27 -3.21 -19.68 -2.59
N GLY A 28 -4.18 -20.51 -2.96
CA GLY A 28 -4.28 -21.90 -2.50
C GLY A 28 -4.69 -22.06 -1.02
N VAL A 29 -5.02 -20.97 -0.33
CA VAL A 29 -5.57 -21.02 1.01
C VAL A 29 -6.98 -21.57 0.96
N LYS A 30 -7.22 -22.67 1.70
CA LYS A 30 -8.55 -23.29 1.77
C LYS A 30 -9.54 -22.31 2.41
N GLY A 31 -10.65 -22.05 1.73
CA GLY A 31 -11.67 -21.07 2.15
C GLY A 31 -11.58 -19.74 1.40
N LEU A 32 -10.50 -19.48 0.64
CA LEU A 32 -10.35 -18.26 -0.16
C LEU A 32 -10.27 -18.60 -1.65
N THR A 33 -10.96 -17.83 -2.48
CA THR A 33 -10.94 -17.98 -3.94
C THR A 33 -10.74 -16.64 -4.62
N ILE A 34 -9.71 -16.51 -5.45
CA ILE A 34 -9.48 -15.31 -6.25
C ILE A 34 -10.27 -15.45 -7.55
N ILE A 35 -11.33 -14.66 -7.69
CA ILE A 35 -12.21 -14.67 -8.87
C ILE A 35 -11.58 -13.87 -10.00
N HIS A 36 -11.01 -12.69 -9.69
CA HIS A 36 -10.41 -11.82 -10.68
C HIS A 36 -9.35 -10.89 -10.06
N VAL A 37 -8.36 -10.50 -10.87
CA VAL A 37 -7.28 -9.59 -10.44
C VAL A 37 -7.23 -8.37 -11.35
N PHE A 38 -7.27 -7.16 -10.78
CA PHE A 38 -7.05 -5.91 -11.50
C PHE A 38 -5.65 -5.37 -11.23
N ILE A 39 -4.87 -5.17 -12.29
CA ILE A 39 -3.46 -4.77 -12.21
C ILE A 39 -3.18 -3.56 -13.11
N PRO A 40 -2.30 -2.61 -12.71
CA PRO A 40 -1.86 -1.53 -13.58
C PRO A 40 -1.00 -2.03 -14.75
N LYS A 41 -0.93 -1.22 -15.81
CA LYS A 41 -0.23 -1.58 -17.07
C LYS A 41 1.24 -1.94 -16.88
N ASP A 42 1.89 -1.30 -15.93
CA ASP A 42 3.32 -1.46 -15.60
C ASP A 42 3.61 -2.59 -14.60
N SER A 43 2.58 -3.29 -14.11
CA SER A 43 2.75 -4.46 -13.24
C SER A 43 3.22 -5.68 -14.02
N VAL A 44 4.49 -6.03 -13.84
CA VAL A 44 5.13 -7.20 -14.46
C VAL A 44 5.01 -8.42 -13.55
N VAL A 45 5.28 -8.25 -12.26
CA VAL A 45 5.31 -9.35 -11.27
C VAL A 45 3.92 -9.90 -11.04
N LEU A 46 2.93 -9.06 -10.74
CA LEU A 46 1.54 -9.53 -10.56
C LEU A 46 0.99 -10.21 -11.82
N ARG A 47 1.34 -9.68 -13.00
CA ARG A 47 0.96 -10.32 -14.26
C ARG A 47 1.53 -11.74 -14.36
N GLN A 48 2.81 -11.91 -14.00
CA GLN A 48 3.45 -13.23 -14.01
C GLN A 48 2.79 -14.18 -12.99
N ILE A 49 2.47 -13.69 -11.79
CA ILE A 49 1.74 -14.46 -10.77
C ILE A 49 0.39 -14.93 -11.33
N CYS A 50 -0.38 -14.04 -11.95
CA CYS A 50 -1.67 -14.40 -12.55
C CYS A 50 -1.52 -15.49 -13.61
N LEU A 51 -0.57 -15.35 -14.54
CA LEU A 51 -0.31 -16.30 -15.60
C LEU A 51 0.12 -17.68 -15.05
N SER A 52 1.03 -17.70 -14.08
CA SER A 52 1.55 -18.94 -13.48
C SER A 52 0.52 -19.72 -12.68
N ASN A 53 -0.50 -19.02 -12.15
CA ASN A 53 -1.55 -19.64 -11.34
C ASN A 53 -2.90 -19.76 -12.06
N GLY A 54 -2.97 -19.43 -13.36
CA GLY A 54 -4.19 -19.52 -14.16
C GLY A 54 -5.29 -18.55 -13.70
N LEU A 55 -4.94 -17.42 -13.07
CA LEU A 55 -5.88 -16.42 -12.60
C LEU A 55 -6.39 -15.55 -13.74
N SER A 56 -7.68 -15.25 -13.74
CA SER A 56 -8.26 -14.23 -14.59
C SER A 56 -7.79 -12.83 -14.16
N TYR A 57 -7.37 -11.98 -15.10
CA TYR A 57 -6.95 -10.63 -14.76
C TYR A 57 -7.26 -9.60 -15.84
N THR A 58 -7.42 -8.34 -15.43
CA THR A 58 -7.60 -7.18 -16.31
C THR A 58 -6.53 -6.13 -16.04
N ILE A 59 -5.94 -5.60 -17.13
CA ILE A 59 -5.01 -4.48 -17.05
C ILE A 59 -5.82 -3.18 -17.07
N THR A 60 -5.72 -2.40 -15.97
CA THR A 60 -6.42 -1.12 -15.85
C THR A 60 -5.62 -0.13 -15.00
N GLN A 61 -5.72 1.16 -15.30
CA GLN A 61 -5.15 2.21 -14.45
C GLN A 61 -6.08 2.54 -13.28
N ASN A 62 -7.39 2.40 -13.48
CA ASN A 62 -8.38 2.72 -12.47
C ASN A 62 -9.51 1.67 -12.51
N VAL A 63 -9.60 0.87 -11.47
CA VAL A 63 -10.60 -0.20 -11.38
C VAL A 63 -12.04 0.30 -11.51
N ASN A 64 -12.31 1.56 -11.17
CA ASN A 64 -13.64 2.15 -11.33
C ASN A 64 -14.13 2.21 -12.78
N ASP A 65 -13.22 2.14 -13.74
CA ASP A 65 -13.58 2.18 -15.16
C ASP A 65 -14.05 0.81 -15.69
N ASN A 66 -13.89 -0.24 -14.87
CA ASN A 66 -14.27 -1.62 -15.19
C ASN A 66 -15.59 -2.06 -14.52
N TYR A 67 -16.48 -1.11 -14.20
CA TYR A 67 -17.73 -1.40 -13.48
C TYR A 67 -18.59 -2.46 -14.15
N GLU A 68 -18.75 -2.40 -15.48
CA GLU A 68 -19.60 -3.32 -16.25
C GLU A 68 -19.05 -4.76 -16.25
N ASP A 69 -17.73 -4.93 -16.13
CA ASP A 69 -17.10 -6.23 -15.98
C ASP A 69 -17.29 -6.76 -14.56
N ILE A 70 -17.08 -5.89 -13.55
CA ILE A 70 -17.11 -6.24 -12.13
C ILE A 70 -18.51 -6.66 -11.68
N VAL A 71 -19.55 -5.97 -12.12
CA VAL A 71 -20.95 -6.25 -11.72
C VAL A 71 -21.41 -7.64 -12.11
N ASN A 72 -20.75 -8.29 -13.07
CA ASN A 72 -21.04 -9.63 -13.54
C ASN A 72 -20.19 -10.72 -12.86
N LEU A 73 -19.29 -10.34 -11.92
CA LEU A 73 -18.50 -11.30 -11.13
C LEU A 73 -19.30 -11.71 -9.89
N ASP A 74 -19.15 -12.95 -9.50
CA ASP A 74 -19.74 -13.51 -8.27
C ASP A 74 -18.68 -13.52 -7.17
N PHE A 75 -18.67 -12.48 -6.32
CA PHE A 75 -17.69 -12.30 -5.25
C PHE A 75 -18.26 -11.48 -4.10
N GLU A 76 -17.67 -11.62 -2.91
CA GLU A 76 -18.11 -10.96 -1.67
C GLU A 76 -17.18 -9.86 -1.20
N LEU A 77 -15.91 -9.84 -1.65
CA LEU A 77 -14.91 -8.96 -1.07
C LEU A 77 -13.92 -8.40 -2.10
N PHE A 78 -13.74 -7.08 -2.07
CA PHE A 78 -12.57 -6.44 -2.66
C PHE A 78 -11.38 -6.48 -1.69
N VAL A 79 -10.23 -6.96 -2.16
CA VAL A 79 -8.94 -6.84 -1.47
C VAL A 79 -8.06 -5.88 -2.25
N VAL A 80 -7.82 -4.67 -1.69
CA VAL A 80 -7.17 -3.56 -2.41
C VAL A 80 -5.79 -3.27 -1.81
N MET A 81 -4.74 -3.64 -2.54
CA MET A 81 -3.35 -3.53 -2.11
C MET A 81 -2.56 -2.54 -2.97
N GLY A 82 -2.63 -1.25 -2.59
CA GLY A 82 -1.84 -0.19 -3.21
C GLY A 82 -2.43 0.41 -4.49
N HIS A 83 -3.75 0.39 -4.65
CA HIS A 83 -4.42 1.10 -5.74
C HIS A 83 -4.42 2.62 -5.50
N PRO A 84 -4.09 3.46 -6.51
CA PRO A 84 -3.94 4.90 -6.30
C PRO A 84 -5.26 5.70 -6.30
N PHE A 85 -6.39 5.07 -6.58
CA PHE A 85 -7.71 5.70 -6.63
C PHE A 85 -8.64 5.11 -5.59
N LEU A 86 -9.52 5.91 -5.03
CA LEU A 86 -10.61 5.43 -4.17
C LEU A 86 -11.57 4.56 -4.97
N LEU A 87 -12.07 3.49 -4.38
CA LEU A 87 -13.21 2.77 -4.93
C LEU A 87 -14.44 3.67 -4.80
N LYS A 88 -15.10 3.91 -5.94
CA LYS A 88 -16.33 4.72 -5.94
C LYS A 88 -17.48 3.95 -5.29
N LYS A 89 -18.44 4.69 -4.74
CA LYS A 89 -19.65 4.16 -4.12
C LYS A 89 -20.29 3.01 -4.91
N ARG A 90 -20.41 3.17 -6.25
CA ARG A 90 -21.00 2.14 -7.10
C ARG A 90 -20.32 0.78 -7.05
N LEU A 91 -19.00 0.72 -6.79
CA LEU A 91 -18.28 -0.55 -6.58
C LEU A 91 -18.51 -1.08 -5.16
N LEU A 92 -18.44 -0.20 -4.15
CA LEU A 92 -18.67 -0.55 -2.74
C LEU A 92 -20.12 -0.96 -2.44
N THR A 93 -21.08 -0.75 -3.37
CA THR A 93 -22.43 -1.29 -3.28
C THR A 93 -22.56 -2.69 -3.86
N ILE A 94 -21.56 -3.19 -4.60
CA ILE A 94 -21.53 -4.56 -5.14
C ILE A 94 -21.03 -5.52 -4.06
N ALA A 95 -19.92 -5.17 -3.42
CA ALA A 95 -19.28 -5.98 -2.39
C ALA A 95 -18.52 -5.07 -1.40
N ASP A 96 -18.29 -5.58 -0.21
CA ASP A 96 -17.44 -4.93 0.77
C ASP A 96 -15.98 -4.86 0.29
N GLY A 97 -15.19 -4.01 0.93
CA GLY A 97 -13.78 -3.88 0.56
C GLY A 97 -12.89 -3.71 1.78
N ILE A 98 -11.73 -4.32 1.71
CA ILE A 98 -10.63 -4.04 2.63
C ILE A 98 -9.44 -3.51 1.86
N GLY A 99 -8.69 -2.63 2.50
CA GLY A 99 -7.44 -2.09 1.99
C GLY A 99 -6.44 -1.93 3.10
N PHE A 100 -5.24 -1.48 2.75
CA PHE A 100 -4.27 -1.13 3.77
C PHE A 100 -3.68 0.26 3.51
N HIS A 101 -3.22 0.89 4.58
CA HIS A 101 -2.50 2.15 4.52
C HIS A 101 -1.26 2.11 5.43
N PRO A 102 -0.06 2.48 4.92
CA PRO A 102 1.16 2.44 5.71
C PRO A 102 1.30 3.68 6.60
N SER A 103 0.40 3.82 7.56
CA SER A 103 0.45 4.76 8.68
C SER A 103 -0.38 4.25 9.85
N MET A 104 -0.20 4.86 11.03
CA MET A 104 -1.10 4.70 12.19
C MET A 104 -2.36 5.54 11.98
N LEU A 105 -3.34 5.01 11.21
CA LEU A 105 -4.62 5.69 11.02
C LEU A 105 -5.28 6.01 12.37
N PRO A 106 -5.92 7.17 12.52
CA PRO A 106 -6.32 8.15 11.49
C PRO A 106 -5.24 9.16 11.11
N LYS A 107 -4.02 9.03 11.64
CA LYS A 107 -2.92 9.94 11.29
C LYS A 107 -2.33 9.60 9.92
N ARG A 108 -1.95 10.65 9.17
CA ARG A 108 -1.27 10.53 7.87
C ARG A 108 -2.07 9.77 6.81
N ARG A 109 -3.39 9.94 6.77
CA ARG A 109 -4.21 9.54 5.62
C ARG A 109 -3.67 10.14 4.32
N GLY A 110 -3.95 9.57 3.16
CA GLY A 110 -3.68 10.14 1.84
C GLY A 110 -2.50 9.53 1.11
N ARG A 111 -1.48 10.32 0.73
CA ARG A 111 -0.54 9.90 -0.30
C ARG A 111 0.91 9.81 0.19
N ALA A 112 1.66 8.83 -0.35
CA ALA A 112 3.10 8.67 -0.12
C ALA A 112 3.51 8.58 1.37
N PRO A 113 2.76 7.91 2.26
CA PRO A 113 3.02 7.93 3.71
C PRO A 113 4.40 7.36 4.07
N ILE A 114 4.90 6.34 3.37
CA ILE A 114 6.24 5.76 3.59
C ILE A 114 7.34 6.80 3.34
N ASN A 115 7.25 7.52 2.20
CA ASN A 115 8.25 8.54 1.88
C ASN A 115 8.23 9.67 2.92
N TRP A 116 7.02 10.15 3.26
CA TRP A 116 6.88 11.21 4.26
C TRP A 116 7.32 10.78 5.66
N ALA A 117 7.13 9.52 6.04
CA ALA A 117 7.61 9.01 7.32
C ALA A 117 9.13 9.13 7.45
N ILE A 118 9.88 8.77 6.39
CA ILE A 118 11.34 8.88 6.37
C ILE A 118 11.77 10.35 6.30
N ILE A 119 11.16 11.17 5.41
CA ILE A 119 11.51 12.59 5.23
C ILE A 119 11.32 13.35 6.53
N ASP A 120 10.20 13.13 7.22
CA ASP A 120 9.87 13.79 8.49
C ASP A 120 10.66 13.23 9.69
N GLY A 121 11.48 12.19 9.48
CA GLY A 121 12.33 11.62 10.52
C GLY A 121 11.56 10.89 11.61
N LEU A 122 10.47 10.21 11.24
CA LEU A 122 9.75 9.39 12.21
C LEU A 122 10.59 8.19 12.64
N GLU A 123 10.45 7.80 13.90
CA GLU A 123 11.12 6.62 14.48
C GLU A 123 10.35 5.32 14.19
N GLU A 124 9.06 5.43 13.84
CA GLU A 124 8.21 4.29 13.51
C GLU A 124 7.23 4.62 12.39
N ILE A 125 6.78 3.60 11.67
CA ILE A 125 5.73 3.67 10.67
C ILE A 125 4.61 2.71 11.04
N GLY A 126 3.36 3.19 10.95
CA GLY A 126 2.19 2.33 11.13
C GLY A 126 1.88 1.50 9.89
N VAL A 127 1.17 0.41 10.10
CA VAL A 127 0.52 -0.40 9.06
C VAL A 127 -0.89 -0.66 9.52
N THR A 128 -1.87 -0.19 8.76
CA THR A 128 -3.29 -0.34 9.09
C THR A 128 -4.01 -1.07 7.96
N ILE A 129 -4.70 -2.17 8.28
CA ILE A 129 -5.71 -2.79 7.40
C ILE A 129 -7.06 -2.29 7.87
N PHE A 130 -7.91 -1.84 6.95
CA PHE A 130 -9.16 -1.18 7.27
C PHE A 130 -10.23 -1.46 6.22
N HIS A 131 -11.51 -1.28 6.59
CA HIS A 131 -12.63 -1.33 5.66
C HIS A 131 -12.59 -0.15 4.70
N LEU A 132 -12.82 -0.38 3.42
CA LEU A 132 -12.92 0.69 2.45
C LEU A 132 -14.28 1.37 2.53
N ASP A 133 -14.27 2.69 2.49
CA ASP A 133 -15.44 3.55 2.40
C ASP A 133 -15.27 4.59 1.30
N GLU A 134 -16.21 5.53 1.18
CA GLU A 134 -16.16 6.61 0.17
C GLU A 134 -15.11 7.68 0.49
N GLY A 135 -14.55 7.69 1.70
CA GLY A 135 -13.56 8.67 2.14
C GLY A 135 -12.12 8.26 1.87
N VAL A 136 -11.20 9.15 2.20
CA VAL A 136 -9.76 8.87 2.06
C VAL A 136 -9.27 8.19 3.33
N ASP A 137 -8.98 6.89 3.25
CA ASP A 137 -8.45 6.07 4.34
C ASP A 137 -9.23 6.23 5.65
N SER A 138 -10.58 6.32 5.58
CA SER A 138 -11.45 6.71 6.70
C SER A 138 -12.25 5.57 7.32
N GLY A 139 -12.31 4.42 6.71
CA GLY A 139 -13.08 3.28 7.19
C GLY A 139 -12.54 2.68 8.50
N ASN A 140 -13.32 1.81 9.10
CA ASN A 140 -13.01 1.18 10.38
C ASN A 140 -11.71 0.36 10.31
N ILE A 141 -10.90 0.45 11.36
CA ILE A 141 -9.64 -0.28 11.48
C ILE A 141 -9.92 -1.73 11.85
N ILE A 142 -9.39 -2.66 11.05
CA ILE A 142 -9.42 -4.11 11.28
C ILE A 142 -8.15 -4.55 12.02
N PHE A 143 -7.01 -4.11 11.55
CA PHE A 143 -5.69 -4.43 12.11
C PHE A 143 -4.80 -3.21 12.08
N GLN A 144 -4.00 -3.02 13.12
CA GLN A 144 -3.04 -1.94 13.17
C GLN A 144 -1.81 -2.36 13.98
N HIS A 145 -0.63 -2.05 13.42
CA HIS A 145 0.66 -2.32 14.07
C HIS A 145 1.67 -1.27 13.67
N SER A 146 2.66 -0.98 14.53
CA SER A 146 3.79 -0.12 14.18
C SER A 146 5.06 -0.94 13.95
N LEU A 147 5.90 -0.47 13.02
CA LEU A 147 7.21 -1.01 12.71
C LEU A 147 8.27 0.06 12.94
N PRO A 148 9.43 -0.25 13.54
CA PRO A 148 10.52 0.70 13.69
C PRO A 148 11.09 1.10 12.32
N ILE A 149 11.47 2.36 12.19
CA ILE A 149 12.26 2.89 11.09
C ILE A 149 13.70 2.97 11.57
N ASP A 150 14.53 2.03 11.14
CA ASP A 150 15.94 2.02 11.47
C ASP A 150 16.70 3.11 10.71
N TYR A 151 17.83 3.56 11.26
CA TYR A 151 18.64 4.64 10.68
C TYR A 151 18.97 4.46 9.19
N ASN A 152 19.21 3.23 8.75
CA ASN A 152 19.56 2.91 7.36
C ASN A 152 18.35 2.47 6.50
N ASP A 153 17.14 2.51 7.05
CA ASP A 153 15.97 2.10 6.27
C ASP A 153 15.72 3.04 5.10
N THR A 154 15.61 2.45 3.93
CA THR A 154 15.13 3.12 2.72
C THR A 154 13.64 2.84 2.53
N ALA A 155 12.98 3.63 1.67
CA ALA A 155 11.60 3.36 1.31
C ALA A 155 11.39 1.92 0.79
N LYS A 156 12.37 1.34 0.08
CA LYS A 156 12.34 -0.04 -0.41
C LYS A 156 12.39 -1.05 0.74
N ILE A 157 13.24 -0.83 1.74
CA ILE A 157 13.33 -1.69 2.92
C ILE A 157 12.02 -1.66 3.71
N LEU A 158 11.45 -0.46 3.93
CA LEU A 158 10.16 -0.33 4.62
C LEU A 158 9.02 -1.00 3.84
N VAL A 159 8.98 -0.90 2.51
CA VAL A 159 8.01 -1.64 1.70
C VAL A 159 8.09 -3.15 1.95
N ASN A 160 9.31 -3.71 2.06
CA ASN A 160 9.49 -5.13 2.35
C ASN A 160 9.03 -5.48 3.78
N LYS A 161 9.46 -4.72 4.80
CA LYS A 161 9.03 -4.93 6.20
C LYS A 161 7.49 -4.88 6.33
N ILE A 162 6.85 -3.90 5.67
CA ILE A 162 5.39 -3.76 5.63
C ILE A 162 4.73 -4.94 4.91
N SER A 163 5.29 -5.37 3.76
CA SER A 163 4.76 -6.51 3.00
C SER A 163 4.80 -7.80 3.83
N ASP A 164 5.86 -8.04 4.56
CA ASP A 164 5.99 -9.24 5.39
C ASP A 164 4.95 -9.21 6.52
N LEU A 165 4.76 -8.07 7.20
CA LEU A 165 3.72 -7.91 8.21
C LEU A 165 2.30 -8.08 7.65
N LEU A 166 2.04 -7.59 6.44
CA LEU A 166 0.74 -7.76 5.77
C LEU A 166 0.48 -9.23 5.45
N VAL A 167 1.48 -9.95 4.93
CA VAL A 167 1.40 -11.40 4.64
C VAL A 167 1.03 -12.20 5.89
N ASP A 168 1.67 -11.92 7.02
CA ASP A 168 1.45 -12.63 8.28
C ASP A 168 0.02 -12.45 8.84
N ASN A 169 -0.66 -11.34 8.48
CA ASN A 169 -1.96 -11.00 9.06
C ASN A 169 -3.13 -11.09 8.07
N LEU A 170 -2.91 -10.81 6.80
CA LEU A 170 -3.97 -10.72 5.78
C LEU A 170 -4.77 -12.02 5.65
N THR A 171 -4.09 -13.16 5.59
CA THR A 171 -4.73 -14.46 5.43
C THR A 171 -5.72 -14.76 6.56
N ASN A 172 -5.33 -14.50 7.81
CA ASN A 172 -6.21 -14.72 8.97
C ASN A 172 -7.43 -13.80 8.93
N ILE A 173 -7.22 -12.51 8.60
CA ILE A 173 -8.31 -11.53 8.44
C ILE A 173 -9.31 -12.01 7.37
N LEU A 174 -8.82 -12.53 6.25
CA LEU A 174 -9.68 -13.01 5.17
C LEU A 174 -10.42 -14.32 5.50
N LEU A 175 -9.84 -15.18 6.32
CA LEU A 175 -10.48 -16.41 6.79
C LEU A 175 -11.57 -16.15 7.83
N ASP A 176 -11.47 -15.05 8.57
CA ASP A 176 -12.48 -14.62 9.55
C ASP A 176 -13.60 -13.76 8.93
N TRP A 177 -13.51 -13.47 7.61
CA TRP A 177 -14.52 -12.70 6.88
C TRP A 177 -15.86 -13.46 6.82
N PRO A 178 -17.05 -12.79 6.98
CA PRO A 178 -17.25 -11.33 7.18
C PRO A 178 -17.20 -10.86 8.64
N ASP A 179 -17.03 -11.74 9.61
CA ASP A 179 -17.17 -11.47 11.05
C ASP A 179 -15.92 -10.82 11.69
N VAL A 180 -15.06 -10.19 10.86
CA VAL A 180 -13.81 -9.56 11.32
C VAL A 180 -14.12 -8.36 12.23
N PRO A 181 -13.62 -8.35 13.48
CA PRO A 181 -13.77 -7.20 14.36
C PRO A 181 -13.13 -5.94 13.80
N SER A 182 -13.80 -4.80 13.94
CA SER A 182 -13.25 -3.52 13.50
C SER A 182 -13.59 -2.39 14.46
N THR A 183 -12.76 -1.35 14.48
CA THR A 183 -12.91 -0.19 15.36
C THR A 183 -12.99 1.11 14.55
N PRO A 184 -13.95 2.00 14.80
CA PRO A 184 -14.02 3.31 14.17
C PRO A 184 -12.76 4.15 14.43
N GLN A 185 -12.37 4.96 13.46
CA GLN A 185 -11.26 5.90 13.62
C GLN A 185 -11.69 7.14 14.44
N ILE A 186 -10.80 7.64 15.29
CA ILE A 186 -11.04 8.82 16.14
C ILE A 186 -10.82 10.09 15.29
N ASN A 187 -11.85 10.88 15.05
CA ASN A 187 -11.80 12.02 14.14
C ASN A 187 -10.88 13.16 14.59
N GLU A 188 -10.70 13.35 15.90
CA GLU A 188 -9.87 14.41 16.48
C GLU A 188 -8.38 14.23 16.20
N GLU A 189 -7.94 13.04 15.81
CA GLU A 189 -6.55 12.71 15.51
C GLU A 189 -6.23 12.69 14.02
N VAL A 190 -7.18 13.01 13.14
CA VAL A 190 -7.01 12.93 11.69
C VAL A 190 -5.95 13.91 11.21
N SER A 191 -4.99 13.41 10.43
CA SER A 191 -4.07 14.22 9.64
C SER A 191 -3.85 13.62 8.25
N TYR A 192 -3.31 14.42 7.32
CA TYR A 192 -3.14 14.01 5.92
C TYR A 192 -1.72 14.25 5.43
N THR A 193 -1.25 13.32 4.59
CA THR A 193 -0.04 13.51 3.77
C THR A 193 -0.45 13.77 2.32
N ARG A 194 0.24 14.73 1.69
CA ARG A 194 -0.04 15.11 0.30
C ARG A 194 0.67 14.20 -0.71
N LYS A 195 0.19 14.19 -1.93
CA LYS A 195 0.92 13.61 -3.05
C LYS A 195 2.25 14.35 -3.22
N ARG A 196 3.34 13.60 -3.40
CA ARG A 196 4.64 14.18 -3.74
C ARG A 196 4.67 14.71 -5.17
N ILE A 197 5.40 15.80 -5.35
CA ILE A 197 5.72 16.40 -6.65
C ILE A 197 7.22 16.31 -6.91
N PRO A 198 7.71 16.46 -8.14
CA PRO A 198 9.13 16.32 -8.46
C PRO A 198 10.07 17.21 -7.66
N SER A 199 9.64 18.44 -7.31
CA SER A 199 10.43 19.37 -6.48
C SER A 199 10.61 18.90 -5.03
N ASP A 200 9.80 17.99 -4.52
CA ASP A 200 10.00 17.39 -3.20
C ASP A 200 11.26 16.49 -3.13
N GLY A 201 11.92 16.25 -4.24
CA GLY A 201 13.16 15.50 -4.32
C GLY A 201 14.42 16.36 -4.40
N GLU A 202 14.29 17.69 -4.37
CA GLU A 202 15.43 18.59 -4.44
C GLU A 202 16.11 18.70 -3.08
N ILE A 203 17.42 18.42 -3.06
CA ILE A 203 18.28 18.67 -1.90
C ILE A 203 18.73 20.12 -1.97
N SER A 204 18.21 20.96 -1.07
CA SER A 204 18.64 22.36 -0.98
C SER A 204 19.89 22.50 -0.11
N ARG A 205 20.66 23.59 -0.32
CA ARG A 205 21.83 23.92 0.49
C ARG A 205 21.49 24.29 1.95
N GLU A 206 20.22 24.51 2.24
CA GLU A 206 19.71 24.88 3.56
C GLU A 206 19.40 23.65 4.42
N MET A 207 19.30 22.47 3.79
CA MET A 207 19.09 21.21 4.51
C MET A 207 20.34 20.82 5.30
N SER A 208 20.11 20.32 6.52
CA SER A 208 21.17 19.61 7.25
C SER A 208 21.57 18.32 6.53
N ALA A 209 22.74 17.78 6.84
CA ALA A 209 23.19 16.49 6.29
C ALA A 209 22.17 15.36 6.59
N SER A 210 21.59 15.37 7.80
CA SER A 210 20.58 14.39 8.21
C SER A 210 19.30 14.50 7.39
N GLU A 211 18.80 15.72 7.13
CA GLU A 211 17.61 15.93 6.27
C GLU A 211 17.87 15.48 4.84
N ALA A 212 19.03 15.82 4.27
CA ALA A 212 19.42 15.39 2.93
C ALA A 212 19.55 13.85 2.84
N ALA A 213 20.19 13.21 3.83
CA ALA A 213 20.31 11.76 3.89
C ALA A 213 18.94 11.08 4.02
N ARG A 214 18.02 11.59 4.84
CA ARG A 214 16.63 11.09 4.91
C ARG A 214 15.92 11.23 3.58
N LEU A 215 16.07 12.37 2.89
CA LEU A 215 15.44 12.57 1.59
C LEU A 215 15.94 11.56 0.56
N VAL A 216 17.25 11.28 0.52
CA VAL A 216 17.83 10.26 -0.36
C VAL A 216 17.28 8.87 -0.04
N ARG A 217 17.21 8.48 1.24
CA ARG A 217 16.67 7.18 1.66
C ARG A 217 15.17 7.03 1.35
N ALA A 218 14.41 8.11 1.50
CA ALA A 218 12.98 8.15 1.17
C ALA A 218 12.72 8.01 -0.34
N LEU A 219 13.69 8.39 -1.19
CA LEU A 219 13.56 8.43 -2.64
C LEU A 219 14.44 7.42 -3.37
N ASN A 220 14.93 6.45 -2.65
CA ASN A 220 15.62 5.31 -3.23
C ASN A 220 14.59 4.32 -3.81
N GLY A 221 14.80 3.90 -5.06
CA GLY A 221 13.86 3.07 -5.84
C GLY A 221 12.79 2.30 -5.02
N PRO A 222 11.57 2.21 -5.48
CA PRO A 222 11.08 2.43 -6.84
C PRO A 222 10.62 3.89 -7.14
N TYR A 223 11.05 4.85 -6.35
CA TYR A 223 10.70 6.27 -6.50
C TYR A 223 11.78 7.02 -7.29
N PRO A 224 11.46 8.15 -7.95
CA PRO A 224 12.47 9.04 -8.52
C PRO A 224 13.44 9.50 -7.42
N SER A 225 14.75 9.40 -7.69
CA SER A 225 15.80 9.72 -6.73
C SER A 225 15.80 11.20 -6.33
N ALA A 226 16.34 11.50 -5.16
CA ALA A 226 16.66 12.86 -4.74
C ALA A 226 17.72 13.46 -5.69
N TYR A 227 17.76 14.78 -5.81
CA TYR A 227 18.68 15.44 -6.72
C TYR A 227 19.15 16.80 -6.18
N ILE A 228 20.31 17.23 -6.67
CA ILE A 228 20.84 18.59 -6.49
C ILE A 228 20.76 19.29 -7.84
N VAL A 229 20.38 20.58 -7.85
CA VAL A 229 20.48 21.44 -9.03
C VAL A 229 21.87 22.07 -9.06
N MET A 230 22.60 21.84 -10.14
CA MET A 230 23.93 22.39 -10.37
C MET A 230 23.84 23.84 -10.84
N ASP A 231 24.92 24.60 -10.74
CA ASP A 231 24.96 26.04 -11.13
C ASP A 231 24.57 26.29 -12.61
N ASN A 232 24.77 25.30 -13.48
CA ASN A 232 24.35 25.35 -14.88
C ASN A 232 22.88 24.93 -15.11
N GLY A 233 22.13 24.60 -14.05
CA GLY A 233 20.74 24.16 -14.10
C GLY A 233 20.55 22.66 -14.29
N ASP A 234 21.62 21.86 -14.48
CA ASP A 234 21.54 20.41 -14.57
C ASP A 234 21.17 19.79 -13.22
N LYS A 235 20.57 18.58 -13.26
CA LYS A 235 20.24 17.82 -12.06
C LYS A 235 21.20 16.66 -11.87
N LEU A 236 21.87 16.63 -10.71
CA LEU A 236 22.65 15.49 -10.26
C LEU A 236 21.76 14.65 -9.32
N TYR A 237 21.40 13.43 -9.75
CA TYR A 237 20.60 12.50 -8.98
C TYR A 237 21.45 11.73 -7.98
N ILE A 238 20.99 11.67 -6.71
CA ILE A 238 21.68 11.04 -5.60
C ILE A 238 20.91 9.77 -5.20
N ASN A 239 21.58 8.62 -5.31
CA ASN A 239 20.97 7.33 -5.00
C ASN A 239 21.36 6.81 -3.61
N GLU A 240 22.48 7.30 -3.06
CA GLU A 240 22.98 6.90 -1.76
C GLU A 240 23.66 8.10 -1.08
N ALA A 241 23.41 8.28 0.18
CA ALA A 241 24.04 9.31 1.01
C ALA A 241 24.13 8.83 2.46
N SER A 242 25.22 9.21 3.11
CA SER A 242 25.44 9.04 4.54
C SER A 242 25.93 10.36 5.14
N GLU A 243 25.60 10.59 6.40
CA GLU A 243 26.12 11.72 7.15
C GLU A 243 27.38 11.28 7.91
N TYR A 244 28.42 12.10 7.84
CA TYR A 244 29.61 11.97 8.63
C TYR A 244 29.88 13.29 9.37
N GLU A 245 30.09 13.23 10.66
CA GLU A 245 30.74 14.30 11.38
C GLU A 245 32.26 14.15 11.19
N PHE A 246 32.91 15.16 10.63
CA PHE A 246 34.37 15.21 10.62
C PHE A 246 34.80 15.87 11.94
N ASP A 247 35.54 15.13 12.75
CA ASP A 247 36.24 15.64 13.95
C ASP A 247 37.32 16.68 13.57
#